data_355e4b907416e37fb17a9915859f5b41
#
_entry.id   355e4b907416e37fb17a9915859f5b41
#
_cell.length_a   1.000
_cell.length_b   1.000
_cell.length_c   1.000
_cell.angle_alpha   90.00
_cell.angle_beta   90.00
_cell.angle_gamma   90.00
#
_symmetry.space_group_name_H-M   'P 1'
#
loop_
_entity.id
_entity.type
_entity.pdbx_description
1 polymer ?
#
loop_
_entity_poly.entity_id
_entity_poly.type
_entity_poly.pdbx_seq_one_letter_code
_entity_poly.pdbx_strand_id
1 'polypeptide(L)'
;STSLGRRGPLMKISKSKNFTRRIATYFIPNESILNALKKAALGKVDVRLLVPGISDSRMVNAAAMSYYEELLEAGVKIYLYKKGFNHSKIVIADHSLSMVGTANMDIRSFDLNFEVNAVVFDHEIHSELKDAFMNDISNSLEINLDQWKNRPRSRKMMESCSRLLSALL
;
A
#
# COMPACT_ATOMS: atom_id res chain seq x y z
N SER A 1 21.79 -19.80 -9.02
CA SER A 1 21.22 -19.12 -7.84
C SER A 1 20.96 -17.68 -8.18
N THR A 2 19.75 -17.35 -8.47
CA THR A 2 19.36 -16.06 -9.05
C THR A 2 18.53 -15.26 -8.04
N SER A 3 19.22 -14.42 -7.29
CA SER A 3 18.62 -13.40 -6.39
C SER A 3 18.12 -12.15 -7.12
N LEU A 4 17.98 -12.18 -8.45
CA LEU A 4 17.62 -11.00 -9.27
C LEU A 4 16.12 -10.67 -9.30
N GLY A 5 15.24 -11.58 -8.90
CA GLY A 5 13.80 -11.38 -9.05
C GLY A 5 13.15 -10.49 -7.97
N ARG A 6 13.75 -10.39 -6.78
CA ARG A 6 13.10 -9.74 -5.63
C ARG A 6 13.28 -8.21 -5.53
N ARG A 7 14.23 -7.62 -6.27
CA ARG A 7 14.49 -6.17 -6.21
C ARG A 7 13.79 -5.32 -7.30
N GLY A 8 13.24 -5.96 -8.30
CA GLY A 8 12.74 -5.26 -9.49
C GLY A 8 11.59 -4.28 -9.25
N PRO A 9 10.46 -4.68 -8.67
CA PRO A 9 9.30 -3.81 -8.46
C PRO A 9 9.58 -2.69 -7.44
N LEU A 10 10.27 -3.00 -6.34
CA LEU A 10 10.58 -2.02 -5.29
C LEU A 10 11.60 -0.97 -5.74
N MET A 11 12.62 -1.37 -6.53
CA MET A 11 13.57 -0.41 -7.11
C MET A 11 12.89 0.56 -8.09
N LYS A 12 11.89 0.11 -8.85
CA LYS A 12 11.12 0.98 -9.75
C LYS A 12 10.23 1.95 -8.99
N ILE A 13 9.66 1.54 -7.84
CA ILE A 13 8.89 2.45 -6.98
C ILE A 13 9.74 3.63 -6.51
N SER A 14 11.04 3.44 -6.24
CA SER A 14 11.92 4.49 -5.70
C SER A 14 12.58 5.40 -6.75
N LYS A 15 12.63 5.02 -8.03
CA LYS A 15 13.41 5.74 -9.06
C LYS A 15 12.64 6.73 -9.92
N SER A 16 11.32 6.72 -9.89
CA SER A 16 10.52 7.55 -10.79
C SER A 16 10.25 8.93 -10.18
N LYS A 17 10.60 9.97 -10.92
CA LYS A 17 10.64 11.37 -10.42
C LYS A 17 9.37 12.18 -10.65
N ASN A 18 8.43 11.78 -11.51
CA ASN A 18 7.30 12.63 -11.91
C ASN A 18 5.95 11.92 -11.96
N PHE A 19 5.76 10.85 -11.18
CA PHE A 19 4.64 9.98 -11.43
C PHE A 19 3.86 9.59 -10.20
N THR A 20 2.64 9.16 -10.44
CA THR A 20 1.73 8.66 -9.45
C THR A 20 2.03 7.19 -9.18
N ARG A 21 2.01 6.80 -7.91
CA ARG A 21 1.97 5.42 -7.48
C ARG A 21 0.62 5.14 -6.85
N ARG A 22 -0.11 4.18 -7.41
CA ARG A 22 -1.41 3.75 -6.91
C ARG A 22 -1.30 2.30 -6.49
N ILE A 23 -1.62 2.03 -5.23
CA ILE A 23 -1.46 0.72 -4.62
C ILE A 23 -2.77 0.37 -3.92
N ALA A 24 -3.39 -0.74 -4.32
CA ALA A 24 -4.57 -1.28 -3.66
C ALA A 24 -4.23 -2.66 -3.10
N THR A 25 -4.26 -2.83 -1.77
CA THR A 25 -3.82 -4.06 -1.10
C THR A 25 -4.11 -4.06 0.39
N TYR A 26 -4.00 -5.22 1.02
CA TYR A 26 -3.67 -5.33 2.45
C TYR A 26 -2.25 -4.85 2.69
N PHE A 27 -2.05 -4.10 3.78
CA PHE A 27 -0.83 -3.34 3.97
C PHE A 27 -0.24 -3.54 5.37
N ILE A 28 0.72 -4.44 5.50
CA ILE A 28 1.57 -4.63 6.69
C ILE A 28 3.02 -4.71 6.18
N PRO A 29 3.61 -3.57 5.80
CA PRO A 29 4.86 -3.55 5.07
C PRO A 29 6.04 -3.98 5.93
N ASN A 30 7.04 -4.59 5.29
CA ASN A 30 8.37 -4.63 5.85
C ASN A 30 9.07 -3.26 5.70
N GLU A 31 10.22 -3.09 6.35
CA GLU A 31 10.97 -1.82 6.32
C GLU A 31 11.36 -1.39 4.90
N SER A 32 11.64 -2.34 4.01
CA SER A 32 12.04 -2.04 2.63
C SER A 32 10.90 -1.39 1.84
N ILE A 33 9.68 -1.92 1.96
CA ILE A 33 8.48 -1.37 1.32
C ILE A 33 8.14 -0.01 1.92
N LEU A 34 8.12 0.08 3.25
CA LEU A 34 7.80 1.29 3.98
C LEU A 34 8.74 2.44 3.58
N ASN A 35 10.04 2.18 3.59
CA ASN A 35 11.06 3.15 3.21
C ASN A 35 10.99 3.51 1.72
N ALA A 36 10.64 2.58 0.83
CA ALA A 36 10.48 2.85 -0.59
C ALA A 36 9.31 3.82 -0.85
N LEU A 37 8.18 3.63 -0.18
CA LEU A 37 7.01 4.51 -0.30
C LEU A 37 7.28 5.90 0.27
N LYS A 38 7.90 5.97 1.46
CA LYS A 38 8.29 7.24 2.09
C LYS A 38 9.28 8.02 1.20
N LYS A 39 10.31 7.38 0.69
CA LYS A 39 11.28 7.99 -0.23
C LYS A 39 10.63 8.50 -1.52
N ALA A 40 9.69 7.75 -2.08
CA ALA A 40 8.96 8.18 -3.27
C ALA A 40 8.13 9.44 -2.98
N ALA A 41 7.36 9.45 -1.89
CA ALA A 41 6.52 10.58 -1.50
C ALA A 41 7.36 11.83 -1.17
N LEU A 42 8.43 11.69 -0.38
CA LEU A 42 9.38 12.77 -0.09
C LEU A 42 10.06 13.30 -1.35
N GLY A 43 10.27 12.44 -2.36
CA GLY A 43 10.76 12.80 -3.70
C GLY A 43 9.69 13.43 -4.60
N LYS A 44 8.54 13.87 -4.06
CA LYS A 44 7.42 14.51 -4.77
C LYS A 44 6.67 13.61 -5.75
N VAL A 45 6.78 12.29 -5.62
CA VAL A 45 5.89 11.35 -6.31
C VAL A 45 4.52 11.35 -5.61
N ASP A 46 3.42 11.46 -6.36
CA ASP A 46 2.05 11.34 -5.80
C ASP A 46 1.77 9.85 -5.50
N VAL A 47 2.04 9.45 -4.26
CA VAL A 47 1.82 8.08 -3.78
C VAL A 47 0.45 7.98 -3.13
N ARG A 48 -0.40 7.09 -3.66
CA ARG A 48 -1.75 6.83 -3.15
C ARG A 48 -1.87 5.37 -2.75
N LEU A 49 -2.27 5.14 -1.53
CA LEU A 49 -2.49 3.82 -0.95
C LEU A 49 -3.99 3.65 -0.67
N LEU A 50 -4.60 2.68 -1.34
CA LEU A 50 -5.98 2.26 -1.11
C LEU A 50 -5.97 0.98 -0.29
N VAL A 51 -6.58 1.01 0.88
CA VAL A 51 -6.64 -0.13 1.80
C VAL A 51 -8.09 -0.48 2.12
N PRO A 52 -8.39 -1.73 2.50
CA PRO A 52 -9.72 -2.09 2.95
C PRO A 52 -10.13 -1.25 4.17
N GLY A 53 -11.29 -0.62 4.10
CA GLY A 53 -11.90 0.07 5.25
C GLY A 53 -12.57 -0.91 6.21
N ILE A 54 -13.00 -2.06 5.67
CA ILE A 54 -13.55 -3.20 6.43
C ILE A 54 -12.57 -4.35 6.27
N SER A 55 -12.05 -4.86 7.37
CA SER A 55 -11.12 -5.98 7.42
C SER A 55 -11.79 -7.16 8.11
N ASP A 56 -11.47 -8.36 7.67
CA ASP A 56 -11.86 -9.63 8.29
C ASP A 56 -11.17 -9.87 9.64
N SER A 57 -10.02 -9.24 9.87
CA SER A 57 -9.26 -9.32 11.11
C SER A 57 -9.03 -7.95 11.74
N ARG A 58 -9.55 -7.75 12.96
CA ARG A 58 -9.32 -6.51 13.73
C ARG A 58 -7.85 -6.28 14.05
N MET A 59 -7.10 -7.36 14.31
CA MET A 59 -5.69 -7.29 14.66
C MET A 59 -4.83 -6.90 13.45
N VAL A 60 -5.06 -7.51 12.29
CA VAL A 60 -4.43 -7.16 11.02
C VAL A 60 -4.69 -5.70 10.66
N ASN A 61 -5.93 -5.25 10.85
CA ASN A 61 -6.29 -3.85 10.59
C ASN A 61 -5.59 -2.88 11.56
N ALA A 62 -5.52 -3.22 12.85
CA ALA A 62 -4.81 -2.39 13.84
C ALA A 62 -3.30 -2.34 13.55
N ALA A 63 -2.69 -3.46 13.14
CA ALA A 63 -1.30 -3.50 12.71
C ALA A 63 -1.06 -2.61 11.48
N ALA A 64 -1.91 -2.69 10.46
CA ALA A 64 -1.85 -1.82 9.27
C ALA A 64 -1.94 -0.34 9.64
N MET A 65 -2.89 0.02 10.51
CA MET A 65 -3.11 1.40 10.96
C MET A 65 -1.91 2.00 11.70
N SER A 66 -1.06 1.19 12.32
CA SER A 66 0.14 1.67 13.02
C SER A 66 1.18 2.31 12.10
N TYR A 67 1.16 1.98 10.80
CA TYR A 67 2.08 2.52 9.79
C TYR A 67 1.57 3.81 9.14
N TYR A 68 0.30 4.16 9.32
CA TYR A 68 -0.31 5.26 8.56
C TYR A 68 0.24 6.63 8.94
N GLU A 69 0.53 6.88 10.24
CA GLU A 69 1.05 8.16 10.71
C GLU A 69 2.35 8.54 10.00
N GLU A 70 3.32 7.63 9.97
CA GLU A 70 4.62 7.87 9.33
C GLU A 70 4.55 7.97 7.80
N LEU A 71 3.60 7.29 7.15
CA LEU A 71 3.36 7.41 5.71
C LEU A 71 2.71 8.74 5.36
N LEU A 72 1.70 9.16 6.12
CA LEU A 72 1.03 10.45 5.95
C LEU A 72 2.01 11.61 6.16
N GLU A 73 2.90 11.52 7.16
CA GLU A 73 3.98 12.49 7.40
C GLU A 73 4.95 12.59 6.24
N ALA A 74 5.23 11.49 5.56
CA ALA A 74 6.05 11.48 4.35
C ALA A 74 5.33 12.02 3.11
N GLY A 75 4.00 12.25 3.17
CA GLY A 75 3.18 12.76 2.08
C GLY A 75 2.46 11.69 1.26
N VAL A 76 2.41 10.44 1.74
CA VAL A 76 1.58 9.39 1.14
C VAL A 76 0.11 9.68 1.44
N LYS A 77 -0.76 9.59 0.44
CA LYS A 77 -2.21 9.72 0.60
C LYS A 77 -2.80 8.34 0.85
N ILE A 78 -3.59 8.19 1.91
CA ILE A 78 -4.19 6.91 2.31
C ILE A 78 -5.70 6.99 2.23
N TYR A 79 -6.31 6.01 1.58
CA TYR A 79 -7.74 5.92 1.31
C TYR A 79 -8.30 4.63 1.88
N LEU A 80 -9.34 4.74 2.73
CA LEU A 80 -10.07 3.59 3.28
C LEU A 80 -11.29 3.29 2.40
N TYR A 81 -11.28 2.17 1.69
CA TYR A 81 -12.40 1.74 0.85
C TYR A 81 -13.63 1.40 1.69
N LYS A 82 -14.81 1.94 1.31
CA LYS A 82 -16.04 1.82 2.13
C LYS A 82 -17.16 1.00 1.50
N LYS A 83 -17.14 0.77 0.21
CA LYS A 83 -18.24 0.08 -0.50
C LYS A 83 -18.25 -1.45 -0.35
N GLY A 84 -17.42 -2.01 0.52
CA GLY A 84 -17.32 -3.45 0.73
C GLY A 84 -15.91 -3.90 1.03
N PHE A 85 -15.65 -5.18 0.81
CA PHE A 85 -14.36 -5.79 1.00
C PHE A 85 -13.52 -5.66 -0.28
N ASN A 86 -12.46 -4.86 -0.23
CA ASN A 86 -11.51 -4.76 -1.34
C ASN A 86 -10.33 -5.69 -1.09
N HIS A 87 -10.18 -6.71 -1.93
CA HIS A 87 -9.09 -7.68 -1.88
C HIS A 87 -8.13 -7.59 -3.08
N SER A 88 -8.11 -6.45 -3.75
CA SER A 88 -7.21 -6.20 -4.88
C SER A 88 -5.75 -6.20 -4.45
N LYS A 89 -4.88 -6.66 -5.34
CA LYS A 89 -3.42 -6.55 -5.21
C LYS A 89 -2.91 -5.96 -6.50
N ILE A 90 -2.91 -4.63 -6.54
CA ILE A 90 -2.62 -3.86 -7.75
C ILE A 90 -1.59 -2.78 -7.42
N VAL A 91 -0.59 -2.67 -8.26
CA VAL A 91 0.33 -1.53 -8.27
C VAL A 91 0.31 -0.91 -9.66
N ILE A 92 -0.02 0.36 -9.73
CA ILE A 92 -0.03 1.14 -10.97
C ILE A 92 1.06 2.20 -10.86
N ALA A 93 1.99 2.18 -11.79
CA ALA A 93 3.17 3.01 -11.74
C ALA A 93 3.46 3.65 -13.10
N ASP A 94 3.69 4.95 -13.08
CA ASP A 94 4.02 5.73 -14.27
C ASP A 94 2.90 5.70 -15.34
N HIS A 95 3.24 5.71 -16.62
CA HIS A 95 2.26 5.78 -17.70
C HIS A 95 1.90 4.42 -18.32
N SER A 96 2.61 3.35 -17.96
CA SER A 96 2.43 2.07 -18.64
C SER A 96 2.73 0.85 -17.77
N LEU A 97 3.27 1.03 -16.57
CA LEU A 97 3.60 -0.10 -15.71
C LEU A 97 2.44 -0.40 -14.77
N SER A 98 1.91 -1.60 -14.86
CA SER A 98 0.92 -2.12 -13.93
C SER A 98 1.35 -3.50 -13.43
N MET A 99 1.04 -3.79 -12.18
CA MET A 99 1.22 -5.11 -11.58
C MET A 99 -0.09 -5.53 -10.95
N VAL A 100 -0.53 -6.72 -11.27
CA VAL A 100 -1.74 -7.35 -10.72
C VAL A 100 -1.40 -8.77 -10.31
N GLY A 101 -1.82 -9.18 -9.13
CA GLY A 101 -1.49 -10.53 -8.67
C GLY A 101 -2.11 -10.93 -7.36
N THR A 102 -1.44 -11.86 -6.69
CA THR A 102 -1.88 -12.42 -5.42
C THR A 102 -1.15 -11.81 -4.22
N ALA A 103 0.03 -11.21 -4.43
CA ALA A 103 0.87 -10.66 -3.37
C ALA A 103 0.30 -9.39 -2.73
N ASN A 104 0.04 -9.44 -1.44
CA ASN A 104 -0.20 -8.24 -0.64
C ASN A 104 1.10 -7.45 -0.41
N MET A 105 0.99 -6.21 0.04
CA MET A 105 2.12 -5.45 0.59
C MET A 105 2.32 -5.81 2.06
N ASP A 106 2.61 -7.08 2.32
CA ASP A 106 2.86 -7.60 3.66
C ASP A 106 4.08 -8.53 3.70
N ILE A 107 4.58 -8.76 4.92
CA ILE A 107 5.77 -9.57 5.17
C ILE A 107 5.58 -11.00 4.67
N ARG A 108 4.39 -11.59 4.87
CA ARG A 108 4.12 -12.97 4.49
C ARG A 108 4.12 -13.18 2.99
N SER A 109 3.50 -12.26 2.25
CA SER A 109 3.48 -12.33 0.78
C SER A 109 4.88 -12.17 0.17
N PHE A 110 5.78 -11.44 0.84
CA PHE A 110 7.13 -11.23 0.30
C PHE A 110 8.15 -12.28 0.73
N ASP A 111 8.01 -12.84 1.90
CA ASP A 111 9.05 -13.69 2.50
C ASP A 111 8.62 -15.15 2.67
N LEU A 112 7.34 -15.45 2.77
CA LEU A 112 6.86 -16.78 3.16
C LEU A 112 5.95 -17.46 2.12
N ASN A 113 5.09 -16.70 1.44
CA ASN A 113 4.08 -17.27 0.56
C ASN A 113 4.60 -17.46 -0.88
N PHE A 114 4.02 -18.44 -1.57
CA PHE A 114 4.12 -18.53 -3.03
C PHE A 114 3.10 -17.59 -3.65
N GLU A 115 3.58 -16.56 -4.33
CA GLU A 115 2.74 -15.53 -4.93
C GLU A 115 3.00 -15.42 -6.43
N VAL A 116 1.95 -15.11 -7.18
CA VAL A 116 2.04 -14.90 -8.63
C VAL A 116 1.61 -13.47 -8.94
N ASN A 117 2.49 -12.72 -9.60
CA ASN A 117 2.21 -11.35 -10.03
C ASN A 117 2.52 -11.19 -11.52
N ALA A 118 1.55 -10.72 -12.28
CA ALA A 118 1.73 -10.29 -13.65
C ALA A 118 2.22 -8.83 -13.65
N VAL A 119 3.30 -8.59 -14.38
CA VAL A 119 3.81 -7.24 -14.64
C VAL A 119 3.51 -6.90 -16.09
N VAL A 120 2.67 -5.89 -16.30
CA VAL A 120 2.15 -5.50 -17.61
C VAL A 120 2.70 -4.14 -17.99
N PHE A 121 3.25 -4.04 -19.21
CA PHE A 121 3.73 -2.81 -19.82
C PHE A 121 2.83 -2.47 -21.01
N ASP A 122 1.62 -2.03 -20.73
CA ASP A 122 0.60 -1.73 -21.73
C ASP A 122 -0.18 -0.47 -21.32
N HIS A 123 -0.43 0.43 -22.27
CA HIS A 123 -1.10 1.70 -22.00
C HIS A 123 -2.61 1.56 -21.82
N GLU A 124 -3.25 0.65 -22.53
CA GLU A 124 -4.70 0.44 -22.47
C GLU A 124 -5.07 -0.20 -21.12
N ILE A 125 -4.43 -1.32 -20.78
CA ILE A 125 -4.59 -2.01 -19.50
C ILE A 125 -4.24 -1.07 -18.34
N HIS A 126 -3.16 -0.28 -18.48
CA HIS A 126 -2.79 0.73 -17.48
C HIS A 126 -3.91 1.77 -17.27
N SER A 127 -4.51 2.27 -18.36
CA SER A 127 -5.59 3.26 -18.28
C SER A 127 -6.82 2.67 -17.59
N GLU A 128 -7.24 1.47 -17.96
CA GLU A 128 -8.38 0.78 -17.35
C GLU A 128 -8.18 0.57 -15.85
N LEU A 129 -7.01 0.06 -15.44
CA LEU A 129 -6.68 -0.14 -14.03
C LEU A 129 -6.63 1.18 -13.26
N LYS A 130 -6.11 2.24 -13.88
CA LYS A 130 -6.10 3.58 -13.29
C LYS A 130 -7.52 4.11 -13.09
N ASP A 131 -8.40 3.96 -14.07
CA ASP A 131 -9.77 4.43 -13.99
C ASP A 131 -10.57 3.65 -12.94
N ALA A 132 -10.39 2.33 -12.86
CA ALA A 132 -10.93 1.50 -11.80
C ALA A 132 -10.44 1.94 -10.41
N PHE A 133 -9.14 2.18 -10.26
CA PHE A 133 -8.56 2.68 -9.00
C PHE A 133 -9.12 4.05 -8.61
N MET A 134 -9.30 4.97 -9.57
CA MET A 134 -9.85 6.29 -9.29
C MET A 134 -11.34 6.23 -8.90
N ASN A 135 -12.09 5.30 -9.51
CA ASN A 135 -13.46 5.00 -9.08
C ASN A 135 -13.50 4.47 -7.65
N ASP A 136 -12.59 3.59 -7.27
CA ASP A 136 -12.49 3.08 -5.91
C ASP A 136 -12.12 4.17 -4.91
N ILE A 137 -11.23 5.09 -5.26
CA ILE A 137 -10.91 6.29 -4.45
C ILE A 137 -12.16 7.14 -4.23
N SER A 138 -13.00 7.34 -5.25
CA SER A 138 -14.24 8.12 -5.11
C SER A 138 -15.23 7.52 -4.11
N ASN A 139 -15.10 6.22 -3.84
CA ASN A 139 -15.90 5.47 -2.85
C ASN A 139 -15.15 5.23 -1.52
N SER A 140 -14.07 5.98 -1.29
CA SER A 140 -13.18 5.83 -0.14
C SER A 140 -13.17 7.06 0.74
N LEU A 141 -12.73 6.90 1.98
CA LEU A 141 -12.44 7.99 2.89
C LEU A 141 -10.93 8.27 2.88
N GLU A 142 -10.53 9.48 2.49
CA GLU A 142 -9.14 9.92 2.65
C GLU A 142 -8.83 10.18 4.13
N ILE A 143 -7.70 9.66 4.60
CA ILE A 143 -7.24 9.88 5.97
C ILE A 143 -6.53 11.22 6.05
N ASN A 144 -7.04 12.10 6.91
CA ASN A 144 -6.39 13.37 7.22
C ASN A 144 -5.33 13.18 8.32
N LEU A 145 -4.11 13.70 8.12
CA LEU A 145 -2.98 13.57 9.05
C LEU A 145 -3.28 14.16 10.42
N ASP A 146 -3.87 15.36 10.49
CA ASP A 146 -4.12 16.04 11.77
C ASP A 146 -5.15 15.29 12.60
N GLN A 147 -6.24 14.83 11.94
CA GLN A 147 -7.23 13.99 12.61
C GLN A 147 -6.62 12.66 13.05
N TRP A 148 -5.73 12.07 12.24
CA TRP A 148 -5.07 10.83 12.56
C TRP A 148 -4.12 10.97 13.75
N LYS A 149 -3.37 12.05 13.84
CA LYS A 149 -2.50 12.38 14.99
C LYS A 149 -3.28 12.58 16.30
N ASN A 150 -4.48 13.13 16.21
CA ASN A 150 -5.31 13.44 17.37
C ASN A 150 -6.18 12.27 17.85
N ARG A 151 -6.03 11.04 17.29
CA ARG A 151 -6.77 9.87 17.75
C ARG A 151 -6.43 9.48 19.19
N PRO A 152 -7.35 8.83 19.94
CA PRO A 152 -7.14 8.48 21.34
C PRO A 152 -5.85 7.68 21.58
N ARG A 153 -5.15 7.95 22.69
CA ARG A 153 -3.90 7.27 23.07
C ARG A 153 -4.09 5.75 23.21
N SER A 154 -5.24 5.31 23.73
CA SER A 154 -5.58 3.88 23.82
C SER A 154 -5.58 3.18 22.47
N ARG A 155 -6.09 3.85 21.41
CA ARG A 155 -6.06 3.34 20.06
C ARG A 155 -4.64 3.24 19.52
N LYS A 156 -3.82 4.27 19.71
CA LYS A 156 -2.40 4.26 19.31
C LYS A 156 -1.63 3.12 20.00
N MET A 157 -1.89 2.89 21.28
CA MET A 157 -1.26 1.80 22.04
C MET A 157 -1.67 0.42 21.49
N MET A 158 -2.95 0.22 21.21
CA MET A 158 -3.45 -1.03 20.61
C MET A 158 -2.81 -1.28 19.23
N GLU A 159 -2.74 -0.25 18.38
CA GLU A 159 -2.09 -0.32 17.06
C GLU A 159 -0.60 -0.68 17.19
N SER A 160 0.13 -0.08 18.14
CA SER A 160 1.54 -0.37 18.40
C SER A 160 1.75 -1.80 18.90
N CYS A 161 0.91 -2.28 19.81
CA CYS A 161 0.96 -3.69 20.25
C CYS A 161 0.68 -4.65 19.10
N SER A 162 -0.31 -4.33 18.25
CA SER A 162 -0.62 -5.15 17.06
C SER A 162 0.54 -5.16 16.06
N ARG A 163 1.28 -4.05 15.93
CA ARG A 163 2.50 -3.99 15.10
C ARG A 163 3.59 -4.95 15.58
N LEU A 164 3.79 -5.08 16.88
CA LEU A 164 4.77 -6.05 17.43
C LEU A 164 4.41 -7.50 17.10
N LEU A 165 3.12 -7.78 16.99
CA LEU A 165 2.61 -9.11 16.64
C LEU A 165 2.51 -9.32 15.12
N SER A 166 2.74 -8.29 14.31
CA SER A 166 2.55 -8.35 12.84
C SER A 166 3.48 -9.34 12.14
N ALA A 167 4.63 -9.66 12.74
CA ALA A 167 5.53 -10.69 12.24
C ALA A 167 4.95 -12.12 12.37
N LEU A 168 3.89 -12.29 13.18
CA LEU A 168 3.18 -13.55 13.39
C LEU A 168 1.86 -13.63 12.63
N LEU A 169 1.40 -12.50 12.07
CA LEU A 169 0.17 -12.36 11.29
C LEU A 169 0.45 -12.52 9.80
#